data_45056f149a160c44eb5277236b0d16e4
#
_entry.id   45056f149a160c44eb5277236b0d16e4
#
_cell.length_a   1.000
_cell.length_b   1.000
_cell.length_c   1.000
_cell.angle_alpha   90.00
_cell.angle_beta   90.00
_cell.angle_gamma   90.00
#
_symmetry.space_group_name_H-M   'P 1'
#
loop_
_entity.id
_entity.type
_entity.pdbx_description
1 polymer ?
#
loop_
_entity_poly.entity_id
_entity_poly.type
_entity_poly.pdbx_seq_one_letter_code
_entity_poly.pdbx_strand_id
1 'polypeptide(L)'
;MTHSYASLAPELQISDWLNTPQPLTLASLRGKVVVLHAFQMLCPGCVQFGIPQAQRIYEEFDPKRIAVIGLHTVFEHHEVMGRDALEVFAYEYRLRFPIGIDKYEGAQRQGLPLTMGAYQMQGTPTLILIDKTGHVRLHKFGHV
;
A
#
# COMPACT_ATOMS: atom_id res chain seq x y z
N MET A 1 -28.17 5.18 -0.25
CA MET A 1 -27.77 4.48 -0.06
C MET A 1 -27.06 4.16 0.26
N THR A 2 -26.93 4.33 0.34
CA THR A 2 -26.33 3.83 0.62
C THR A 2 -25.64 3.25 0.91
N HIS A 3 -25.50 3.17 0.89
CA HIS A 3 -24.95 2.47 1.32
C HIS A 3 -23.92 2.17 1.58
N SER A 4 -23.95 2.92 1.24
CA SER A 4 -22.75 2.68 1.90
C SER A 4 -22.32 1.24 2.13
N TYR A 5 -22.53 0.46 1.23
CA TYR A 5 -22.07 -0.90 1.36
C TYR A 5 -20.60 -0.95 1.04
N ALA A 6 -19.83 -1.58 1.92
CA ALA A 6 -18.43 -1.78 1.69
C ALA A 6 -18.23 -2.70 0.50
N SER A 7 -17.42 -2.29 -0.46
CA SER A 7 -17.06 -3.13 -1.59
C SER A 7 -15.99 -4.13 -1.20
N LEU A 8 -16.00 -5.29 -1.85
CA LEU A 8 -14.91 -6.23 -1.70
C LEU A 8 -13.63 -5.60 -2.24
N ALA A 9 -12.56 -5.62 -1.45
CA ALA A 9 -11.30 -5.02 -1.85
C ALA A 9 -10.68 -5.81 -3.00
N PRO A 10 -10.27 -5.15 -4.11
CA PRO A 10 -9.54 -5.83 -5.16
C PRO A 10 -8.26 -6.46 -4.63
N GLU A 11 -7.90 -7.64 -5.16
CA GLU A 11 -6.66 -8.28 -4.74
C GLU A 11 -5.46 -7.47 -5.18
N LEU A 12 -4.38 -7.57 -4.42
CA LEU A 12 -3.14 -6.85 -4.72
C LEU A 12 -2.47 -7.47 -5.93
N GLN A 13 -1.96 -6.61 -6.82
CA GLN A 13 -1.22 -7.03 -8.00
C GLN A 13 0.20 -6.48 -7.88
N ILE A 14 1.09 -7.30 -7.36
CA ILE A 14 2.42 -6.87 -6.91
C ILE A 14 3.48 -7.57 -7.73
N SER A 15 4.50 -6.83 -8.17
CA SER A 15 5.61 -7.41 -8.92
C SER A 15 6.72 -7.95 -8.02
N ASP A 16 6.90 -7.35 -6.84
CA ASP A 16 7.95 -7.78 -5.91
C ASP A 16 7.63 -7.26 -4.52
N TRP A 17 8.23 -7.87 -3.50
CA TRP A 17 7.99 -7.54 -2.10
C TRP A 17 9.28 -7.24 -1.36
N LEU A 18 9.19 -6.34 -0.38
CA LEU A 18 10.24 -6.08 0.61
C LEU A 18 9.70 -6.38 2.00
N ASN A 19 10.56 -6.76 2.91
CA ASN A 19 10.25 -6.95 4.34
C ASN A 19 9.26 -8.08 4.62
N THR A 20 9.13 -9.02 3.72
CA THR A 20 8.34 -10.22 3.97
C THR A 20 8.99 -11.38 3.25
N PRO A 21 9.05 -12.57 3.89
CA PRO A 21 9.68 -13.74 3.26
C PRO A 21 8.84 -14.34 2.14
N GLN A 22 7.55 -14.02 2.09
CA GLN A 22 6.64 -14.59 1.09
C GLN A 22 5.69 -13.52 0.57
N PRO A 23 5.23 -13.65 -0.68
CA PRO A 23 4.19 -12.75 -1.17
C PRO A 23 2.94 -12.82 -0.31
N LEU A 24 2.30 -11.67 -0.13
CA LEU A 24 1.07 -11.58 0.65
C LEU A 24 -0.12 -11.38 -0.30
N THR A 25 -1.25 -11.97 0.07
CA THR A 25 -2.51 -11.72 -0.63
C THR A 25 -3.55 -11.30 0.37
N LEU A 26 -4.53 -10.52 -0.08
CA LEU A 26 -5.65 -10.16 0.80
C LEU A 26 -6.42 -11.41 1.21
N ALA A 27 -6.54 -12.39 0.31
CA ALA A 27 -7.21 -13.63 0.64
C ALA A 27 -6.54 -14.33 1.83
N SER A 28 -5.22 -14.32 1.89
CA SER A 28 -4.50 -14.96 3.00
C SER A 28 -4.58 -14.17 4.30
N LEU A 29 -5.01 -12.91 4.23
CA LEU A 29 -5.09 -12.03 5.40
C LEU A 29 -6.50 -11.89 5.94
N ARG A 30 -7.44 -12.69 5.45
CA ARG A 30 -8.80 -12.68 6.00
C ARG A 30 -8.75 -13.01 7.49
N GLY A 31 -9.58 -12.33 8.26
CA GLY A 31 -9.56 -12.43 9.72
C GLY A 31 -8.75 -11.31 10.38
N LYS A 32 -7.97 -10.59 9.59
CA LYS A 32 -7.25 -9.41 10.08
C LYS A 32 -7.78 -8.15 9.41
N VAL A 33 -7.67 -7.03 10.12
CA VAL A 33 -7.86 -5.72 9.49
C VAL A 33 -6.59 -5.42 8.72
N VAL A 34 -6.71 -5.02 7.46
CA VAL A 34 -5.56 -4.66 6.63
C VAL A 34 -5.51 -3.14 6.49
N VAL A 35 -4.37 -2.57 6.84
CA VAL A 35 -4.07 -1.16 6.63
C VAL A 35 -3.18 -1.10 5.40
N LEU A 36 -3.74 -0.68 4.28
CA LEU A 36 -3.01 -0.55 3.02
C LEU A 36 -2.66 0.91 2.81
N HIS A 37 -1.37 1.19 2.78
CA HIS A 37 -0.87 2.56 2.65
C HIS A 37 -0.17 2.71 1.32
N ALA A 38 -0.79 3.43 0.39
CA ALA A 38 -0.19 3.69 -0.91
C ALA A 38 0.70 4.93 -0.84
N PHE A 39 1.91 4.81 -1.38
CA PHE A 39 2.91 5.88 -1.28
C PHE A 39 3.87 5.87 -2.46
N GLN A 40 4.61 6.96 -2.58
CA GLN A 40 5.80 7.05 -3.44
C GLN A 40 6.92 7.64 -2.60
N MET A 41 8.16 7.18 -2.82
CA MET A 41 9.32 7.64 -2.05
C MET A 41 9.51 9.15 -2.11
N LEU A 42 9.27 9.75 -3.27
CA LEU A 42 9.52 11.17 -3.47
C LEU A 42 8.28 12.04 -3.27
N CYS A 43 7.23 11.47 -2.68
CA CYS A 43 6.02 12.21 -2.36
C CYS A 43 6.16 12.85 -0.98
N PRO A 44 6.20 14.18 -0.86
CA PRO A 44 6.40 14.82 0.44
C PRO A 44 5.33 14.46 1.48
N GLY A 45 4.07 14.41 1.10
CA GLY A 45 3.00 14.04 2.02
C GLY A 45 3.14 12.61 2.52
N CYS A 46 3.66 11.71 1.66
CA CYS A 46 3.91 10.33 2.06
C CYS A 46 5.01 10.27 3.10
N VAL A 47 6.12 10.97 2.87
CA VAL A 47 7.27 10.92 3.76
C VAL A 47 6.98 11.62 5.09
N GLN A 48 6.28 12.76 5.04
CA GLN A 48 6.02 13.55 6.24
C GLN A 48 4.89 12.99 7.10
N PHE A 49 3.88 12.38 6.50
CA PHE A 49 2.67 11.99 7.23
C PHE A 49 2.30 10.53 7.07
N GLY A 50 2.20 10.05 5.85
CA GLY A 50 1.65 8.72 5.59
C GLY A 50 2.52 7.60 6.10
N ILE A 51 3.79 7.62 5.75
CA ILE A 51 4.73 6.57 6.17
C ILE A 51 4.90 6.54 7.69
N PRO A 52 5.11 7.69 8.37
CA PRO A 52 5.15 7.67 9.83
C PRO A 52 3.87 7.12 10.46
N GLN A 53 2.71 7.44 9.90
CA GLN A 53 1.46 6.90 10.39
C GLN A 53 1.40 5.37 10.24
N ALA A 54 1.77 4.86 9.07
CA ALA A 54 1.79 3.42 8.82
C ALA A 54 2.75 2.72 9.79
N GLN A 55 3.91 3.31 10.03
CA GLN A 55 4.90 2.73 10.91
C GLN A 55 4.41 2.69 12.36
N ARG A 56 3.74 3.75 12.82
CA ARG A 56 3.16 3.76 14.15
C ARG A 56 2.09 2.68 14.31
N ILE A 57 1.25 2.52 13.30
CA ILE A 57 0.23 1.47 13.36
C ILE A 57 0.89 0.09 13.42
N TYR A 58 1.92 -0.11 12.61
CA TYR A 58 2.64 -1.38 12.59
C TYR A 58 3.26 -1.69 13.95
N GLU A 59 3.81 -0.68 14.62
CA GLU A 59 4.49 -0.88 15.90
C GLU A 59 3.55 -1.00 17.08
N GLU A 60 2.39 -0.33 17.03
CA GLU A 60 1.51 -0.23 18.18
C GLU A 60 0.43 -1.30 18.24
N PHE A 61 0.08 -1.91 17.12
CA PHE A 61 -1.02 -2.88 17.09
C PHE A 61 -0.51 -4.31 16.96
N ASP A 62 -1.31 -5.24 17.46
CA ASP A 62 -0.98 -6.66 17.44
C ASP A 62 -1.00 -7.18 15.99
N PRO A 63 0.13 -7.74 15.49
CA PRO A 63 0.18 -8.24 14.12
C PRO A 63 -0.74 -9.43 13.86
N LYS A 64 -1.25 -10.07 14.89
CA LYS A 64 -2.25 -11.13 14.73
C LYS A 64 -3.62 -10.57 14.37
N ARG A 65 -3.84 -9.28 14.61
CA ARG A 65 -5.14 -8.65 14.40
C ARG A 65 -5.11 -7.63 13.26
N ILE A 66 -3.97 -6.98 13.04
CA ILE A 66 -3.84 -5.90 12.07
C ILE A 66 -2.60 -6.14 11.23
N ALA A 67 -2.80 -6.18 9.90
CA ALA A 67 -1.71 -6.28 8.95
C ALA A 67 -1.52 -4.92 8.30
N VAL A 68 -0.28 -4.41 8.30
CA VAL A 68 0.07 -3.17 7.63
C VAL A 68 0.84 -3.51 6.37
N ILE A 69 0.41 -2.97 5.24
CA ILE A 69 1.08 -3.17 3.96
C ILE A 69 1.31 -1.81 3.32
N GLY A 70 2.56 -1.52 2.97
CA GLY A 70 2.89 -0.38 2.14
C GLY A 70 2.77 -0.80 0.68
N LEU A 71 2.11 0.02 -0.13
CA LEU A 71 2.02 -0.19 -1.56
C LEU A 71 2.79 0.92 -2.24
N HIS A 72 3.97 0.59 -2.80
CA HIS A 72 4.75 1.56 -3.54
C HIS A 72 4.21 1.62 -4.97
N THR A 73 3.34 2.59 -5.22
CA THR A 73 2.66 2.71 -6.49
C THR A 73 3.19 3.94 -7.22
N VAL A 74 4.03 3.69 -8.22
CA VAL A 74 4.78 4.74 -8.92
C VAL A 74 4.04 5.12 -10.20
N PHE A 75 3.58 6.36 -10.25
CA PHE A 75 2.91 6.89 -11.44
C PHE A 75 3.59 8.14 -11.99
N GLU A 76 4.70 8.55 -11.39
CA GLU A 76 5.51 9.68 -11.88
C GLU A 76 6.96 9.46 -11.45
N HIS A 77 7.88 10.11 -12.12
CA HIS A 77 9.33 10.02 -11.80
C HIS A 77 9.83 8.58 -11.76
N HIS A 78 9.41 7.77 -12.73
CA HIS A 78 9.67 6.33 -12.73
C HIS A 78 11.17 6.00 -12.68
N GLU A 79 12.01 6.81 -13.31
CA GLU A 79 13.44 6.51 -13.43
C GLU A 79 14.19 6.55 -12.11
N VAL A 80 13.62 7.27 -11.11
CA VAL A 80 14.31 7.47 -9.83
C VAL A 80 13.63 6.79 -8.66
N MET A 81 12.61 5.97 -8.92
CA MET A 81 11.89 5.27 -7.88
C MET A 81 11.76 3.77 -8.17
N GLY A 82 12.86 3.17 -8.63
CA GLY A 82 12.88 1.74 -8.87
C GLY A 82 13.09 0.94 -7.59
N ARG A 83 13.17 -0.38 -7.77
CA ARG A 83 13.28 -1.31 -6.64
C ARG A 83 14.50 -1.06 -5.77
N ASP A 84 15.65 -0.81 -6.40
CA ASP A 84 16.89 -0.61 -5.64
C ASP A 84 16.80 0.64 -4.77
N ALA A 85 16.25 1.72 -5.32
CA ALA A 85 16.06 2.94 -4.55
C ALA A 85 15.08 2.72 -3.41
N LEU A 86 14.03 1.96 -3.64
CA LEU A 86 13.04 1.66 -2.59
C LEU A 86 13.67 0.85 -1.46
N GLU A 87 14.54 -0.10 -1.81
CA GLU A 87 15.21 -0.90 -0.79
C GLU A 87 16.10 -0.03 0.10
N VAL A 88 16.85 0.90 -0.49
CA VAL A 88 17.68 1.84 0.26
C VAL A 88 16.78 2.76 1.12
N PHE A 89 15.71 3.25 0.52
CA PHE A 89 14.76 4.11 1.23
C PHE A 89 14.20 3.41 2.47
N ALA A 90 13.74 2.17 2.31
CA ALA A 90 13.19 1.40 3.41
C ALA A 90 14.23 1.17 4.51
N TYR A 91 15.47 0.92 4.11
CA TYR A 91 16.57 0.73 5.05
C TYR A 91 16.87 2.02 5.81
N GLU A 92 16.98 3.14 5.12
CA GLU A 92 17.33 4.41 5.75
C GLU A 92 16.23 4.89 6.71
N TYR A 93 14.98 4.69 6.34
CA TYR A 93 13.86 5.09 7.21
C TYR A 93 13.45 3.98 8.18
N ARG A 94 14.15 2.83 8.16
CA ARG A 94 13.92 1.71 9.07
C ARG A 94 12.49 1.21 9.02
N LEU A 95 11.96 1.13 7.82
CA LEU A 95 10.60 0.62 7.61
C LEU A 95 10.61 -0.89 7.78
N ARG A 96 9.70 -1.41 8.58
CA ARG A 96 9.67 -2.85 8.90
C ARG A 96 8.43 -3.54 8.38
N PHE A 97 7.39 -2.79 8.06
CA PHE A 97 6.19 -3.40 7.51
C PHE A 97 6.44 -3.88 6.07
N PRO A 98 5.70 -4.90 5.64
CA PRO A 98 5.83 -5.39 4.26
C PRO A 98 5.49 -4.30 3.25
N ILE A 99 6.29 -4.23 2.18
CA ILE A 99 6.07 -3.27 1.12
C ILE A 99 5.98 -4.02 -0.19
N GLY A 100 4.86 -3.85 -0.89
CA GLY A 100 4.66 -4.41 -2.23
C GLY A 100 4.89 -3.35 -3.28
N ILE A 101 5.56 -3.73 -4.35
CA ILE A 101 5.77 -2.85 -5.51
C ILE A 101 4.62 -3.09 -6.47
N ASP A 102 3.81 -2.06 -6.70
CA ASP A 102 2.65 -2.15 -7.57
C ASP A 102 3.07 -2.50 -8.98
N LYS A 103 2.37 -3.45 -9.58
CA LYS A 103 2.73 -4.00 -10.86
C LYS A 103 2.17 -3.17 -12.00
N TYR A 104 2.94 -3.03 -13.08
CA TYR A 104 2.46 -2.41 -14.30
C TYR A 104 1.96 -3.46 -15.27
N GLU A 105 1.02 -3.07 -16.11
CA GLU A 105 0.63 -3.90 -17.23
C GLU A 105 1.70 -3.79 -18.31
N GLY A 106 2.33 -4.90 -18.65
CA GLY A 106 3.38 -4.93 -19.65
C GLY A 106 4.69 -4.35 -19.15
N ALA A 107 5.64 -4.20 -20.07
CA ALA A 107 7.02 -3.81 -19.73
C ALA A 107 7.25 -2.30 -19.75
N GLN A 108 6.31 -1.51 -20.25
CA GLN A 108 6.57 -0.12 -20.58
C GLN A 108 6.23 0.88 -19.49
N ARG A 109 5.70 0.45 -18.36
CA ARG A 109 5.39 1.35 -17.25
C ARG A 109 4.55 2.55 -17.67
N GLN A 110 3.58 2.32 -18.55
CA GLN A 110 2.68 3.38 -18.99
C GLN A 110 1.37 3.29 -18.25
N GLY A 111 0.76 4.45 -18.02
CA GLY A 111 -0.51 4.52 -17.33
C GLY A 111 -0.33 4.30 -15.82
N LEU A 112 -1.39 3.94 -15.15
CA LEU A 112 -1.39 3.71 -13.72
C LEU A 112 -0.98 2.27 -13.41
N PRO A 113 -0.27 2.07 -12.29
CA PRO A 113 -0.03 0.70 -11.81
C PRO A 113 -1.35 -0.03 -11.57
N LEU A 114 -1.32 -1.36 -11.64
CA LEU A 114 -2.53 -2.16 -11.66
C LEU A 114 -3.36 -2.09 -10.37
N THR A 115 -2.70 -2.13 -9.20
CA THR A 115 -3.44 -2.06 -7.94
C THR A 115 -4.03 -0.66 -7.77
N MET A 116 -3.24 0.36 -8.06
CA MET A 116 -3.73 1.74 -7.99
C MET A 116 -4.98 1.94 -8.86
N GLY A 117 -4.93 1.42 -10.09
CA GLY A 117 -6.05 1.52 -11.01
C GLY A 117 -7.27 0.75 -10.53
N ALA A 118 -7.07 -0.46 -10.00
CA ALA A 118 -8.17 -1.28 -9.51
C ALA A 118 -8.90 -0.62 -8.35
N TYR A 119 -8.18 0.10 -7.49
CA TYR A 119 -8.79 0.82 -6.37
C TYR A 119 -9.26 2.21 -6.75
N GLN A 120 -8.98 2.65 -7.97
CA GLN A 120 -9.33 4.00 -8.44
C GLN A 120 -8.73 5.08 -7.52
N MET A 121 -7.49 4.90 -7.14
CA MET A 121 -6.80 5.87 -6.30
C MET A 121 -6.49 7.14 -7.09
N GLN A 122 -6.61 8.28 -6.41
CA GLN A 122 -6.38 9.59 -7.04
C GLN A 122 -4.91 10.01 -7.00
N GLY A 123 -4.13 9.40 -6.14
CA GLY A 123 -2.73 9.75 -5.97
C GLY A 123 -2.22 9.20 -4.65
N THR A 124 -1.11 9.75 -4.17
CA THR A 124 -0.50 9.37 -2.91
C THR A 124 -0.31 10.57 -2.01
N PRO A 125 -0.36 10.43 -0.69
CA PRO A 125 -0.66 9.19 0.02
C PRO A 125 -2.14 8.83 -0.06
N THR A 126 -2.43 7.54 -0.04
CA THR A 126 -3.80 7.05 0.08
C THR A 126 -3.84 5.97 1.14
N LEU A 127 -4.77 6.10 2.08
CA LEU A 127 -4.95 5.13 3.15
C LEU A 127 -6.23 4.36 2.88
N ILE A 128 -6.11 3.03 2.88
CA ILE A 128 -7.26 2.16 2.70
C ILE A 128 -7.31 1.20 3.87
N LEU A 129 -8.48 1.11 4.52
CA LEU A 129 -8.71 0.14 5.56
C LEU A 129 -9.64 -0.94 5.03
N ILE A 130 -9.23 -2.18 5.22
CA ILE A 130 -9.97 -3.36 4.76
C ILE A 130 -10.32 -4.18 5.99
N ASP A 131 -11.59 -4.56 6.12
CA ASP A 131 -12.03 -5.27 7.31
C ASP A 131 -11.69 -6.76 7.24
N LYS A 132 -12.05 -7.48 8.29
CA LYS A 132 -11.70 -8.91 8.43
C LYS A 132 -12.31 -9.78 7.36
N THR A 133 -13.37 -9.32 6.71
CA THR A 133 -14.02 -10.08 5.63
C THR A 133 -13.58 -9.63 4.26
N GLY A 134 -12.64 -8.68 4.18
CA GLY A 134 -12.04 -8.26 2.92
C GLY A 134 -12.76 -7.10 2.24
N HIS A 135 -13.57 -6.35 2.97
CA HIS A 135 -14.31 -5.23 2.40
C HIS A 135 -13.63 -3.91 2.74
N VAL A 136 -13.61 -2.98 1.79
CA VAL A 136 -13.05 -1.64 2.00
C VAL A 136 -13.98 -0.86 2.92
N ARG A 137 -13.42 -0.37 4.03
CA ARG A 137 -14.18 0.41 5.01
C ARG A 137 -13.77 1.87 5.04
N LEU A 138 -12.58 2.19 4.53
CA LEU A 138 -12.11 3.56 4.42
C LEU A 138 -11.23 3.65 3.19
N HIS A 139 -11.38 4.72 2.42
CA HIS A 139 -10.53 5.04 1.28
C HIS A 139 -10.31 6.55 1.33
N LYS A 140 -9.15 6.96 1.81
CA LYS A 140 -8.87 8.38 2.02
C LYS A 140 -7.63 8.81 1.26
N PHE A 141 -7.80 9.70 0.31
CA PHE A 141 -6.69 10.33 -0.40
C PHE A 141 -6.20 11.52 0.41
N GLY A 142 -4.89 11.61 0.56
CA GLY A 142 -4.27 12.70 1.28
C GLY A 142 -4.00 12.36 2.73
N HIS A 143 -3.61 13.38 3.47
CA HIS A 143 -3.24 13.24 4.87
C HIS A 143 -4.47 12.99 5.74
N VAL A 144 -4.34 12.07 6.68
CA VAL A 144 -5.43 11.74 7.60
C VAL A 144 -5.07 12.16 9.02
#